data_37892b432e1e0cf8497988ee7062b97f
#
_entry.id   37892b432e1e0cf8497988ee7062b97f
#
_cell.length_a   1.000
_cell.length_b   1.000
_cell.length_c   1.000
_cell.angle_alpha   90.00
_cell.angle_beta   90.00
_cell.angle_gamma   90.00
#
_symmetry.space_group_name_H-M   'P 1'
#
loop_
_entity.id
_entity.type
_entity.pdbx_description
1 polymer ?
#
loop_
_entity_poly.entity_id
_entity_poly.type
_entity_poly.pdbx_seq_one_letter_code
_entity_poly.pdbx_strand_id
1 'polypeptide(L)'
;MLKLIIIFVVIGGNMEIIDVKFKEGKYDFHYRVVGIITKDDKYLVQNIEGKDYFVLPGGHVRAGENSDNALIREIKEEVEIDIMKEDFKLVCYHENIYQKNNRIEHWIEQYYLIDVKGKLEKDNWSYIEHDIDGVKKLNYMFVNKEELEKIDLKPLSIKELIISGNFKDISHIISDQRNIKK
;
A
#
# COMPACT_ATOMS: atom_id res chain seq x y z
N MET A 1 29.97 0.16 -18.07
CA MET A 1 30.60 -0.53 -16.91
C MET A 1 29.50 -0.80 -15.89
N LEU A 2 29.00 -2.03 -15.86
CA LEU A 2 27.95 -2.42 -14.92
C LEU A 2 28.55 -2.42 -13.50
N LYS A 3 28.11 -1.52 -12.62
CA LYS A 3 28.37 -1.64 -11.19
C LYS A 3 27.37 -2.64 -10.62
N LEU A 4 27.83 -3.85 -10.41
CA LEU A 4 27.10 -4.86 -9.64
C LEU A 4 27.10 -4.37 -8.18
N ILE A 5 25.95 -3.97 -7.66
CA ILE A 5 25.79 -3.70 -6.23
C ILE A 5 25.65 -5.08 -5.58
N ILE A 6 26.76 -5.55 -4.99
CA ILE A 6 26.76 -6.77 -4.17
C ILE A 6 26.20 -6.36 -2.81
N ILE A 7 25.00 -6.83 -2.51
CA ILE A 7 24.46 -6.77 -1.15
C ILE A 7 25.24 -7.79 -0.32
N PHE A 8 26.05 -7.31 0.61
CA PHE A 8 26.74 -8.19 1.56
C PHE A 8 25.72 -8.77 2.54
N VAL A 9 25.50 -10.07 2.44
CA VAL A 9 24.82 -10.85 3.47
C VAL A 9 25.80 -11.06 4.61
N VAL A 10 25.61 -10.37 5.72
CA VAL A 10 26.33 -10.65 6.96
C VAL A 10 25.69 -11.89 7.59
N ILE A 11 26.38 -13.01 7.56
CA ILE A 11 25.99 -14.22 8.26
C ILE A 11 26.33 -14.06 9.74
N GLY A 12 25.35 -13.67 10.53
CA GLY A 12 25.49 -13.49 11.99
C GLY A 12 24.22 -13.01 12.65
N GLY A 13 23.30 -13.92 12.96
CA GLY A 13 22.43 -13.86 14.14
C GLY A 13 21.20 -12.95 14.19
N ASN A 14 21.00 -11.99 13.29
CA ASN A 14 19.73 -11.27 13.15
C ASN A 14 19.36 -11.25 11.67
N MET A 15 18.18 -11.76 11.30
CA MET A 15 17.68 -11.59 9.94
C MET A 15 17.45 -10.10 9.72
N GLU A 16 18.27 -9.49 8.87
CA GLU A 16 18.08 -8.10 8.47
C GLU A 16 16.78 -8.00 7.67
N ILE A 17 15.84 -7.17 8.16
CA ILE A 17 14.58 -6.92 7.45
C ILE A 17 14.88 -5.95 6.32
N ILE A 18 14.77 -6.42 5.08
CA ILE A 18 15.07 -5.63 3.89
C ILE A 18 13.80 -5.48 3.05
N ASP A 19 13.27 -4.28 2.96
CA ASP A 19 12.19 -3.96 2.03
C ASP A 19 12.64 -4.04 0.58
N VAL A 20 11.78 -4.53 -0.31
CA VAL A 20 12.05 -4.51 -1.76
C VAL A 20 11.83 -3.09 -2.27
N LYS A 21 12.76 -2.23 -1.96
CA LYS A 21 12.86 -0.85 -2.44
C LYS A 21 14.32 -0.48 -2.66
N PHE A 22 14.59 0.39 -3.62
CA PHE A 22 15.94 0.91 -3.83
C PHE A 22 15.91 2.32 -4.41
N LYS A 23 17.03 3.03 -4.23
CA LYS A 23 17.27 4.35 -4.79
C LYS A 23 18.55 4.31 -5.61
N GLU A 24 18.45 4.61 -6.90
CA GLU A 24 19.60 4.68 -7.79
C GLU A 24 19.49 5.88 -8.73
N GLY A 25 20.50 6.75 -8.71
CA GLY A 25 20.48 8.01 -9.46
C GLY A 25 19.25 8.84 -9.14
N LYS A 26 18.41 9.10 -10.14
CA LYS A 26 17.14 9.82 -9.99
C LYS A 26 15.91 8.93 -9.81
N TYR A 27 16.09 7.62 -9.69
CA TYR A 27 15.01 6.66 -9.60
C TYR A 27 14.84 6.14 -8.19
N ASP A 28 13.59 6.07 -7.72
CA ASP A 28 13.16 5.41 -6.50
C ASP A 28 12.19 4.30 -6.89
N PHE A 29 12.53 3.05 -6.59
CA PHE A 29 11.69 1.89 -6.87
C PHE A 29 11.09 1.35 -5.58
N HIS A 30 9.81 0.93 -5.65
CA HIS A 30 9.07 0.38 -4.53
C HIS A 30 8.21 -0.79 -4.97
N TYR A 31 8.21 -1.87 -4.20
CA TYR A 31 7.27 -2.97 -4.35
C TYR A 31 6.42 -3.09 -3.09
N ARG A 32 5.08 -2.95 -3.25
CA ARG A 32 4.14 -2.92 -2.14
C ARG A 32 2.95 -3.86 -2.33
N VAL A 33 2.35 -4.23 -1.21
CA VAL A 33 1.02 -4.83 -1.11
C VAL A 33 0.08 -3.88 -0.39
N VAL A 34 -1.18 -3.83 -0.84
CA VAL A 34 -2.17 -2.87 -0.33
C VAL A 34 -3.52 -3.58 -0.16
N GLY A 35 -4.16 -3.34 0.98
CA GLY A 35 -5.49 -3.88 1.28
C GLY A 35 -6.61 -2.91 0.90
N ILE A 36 -7.51 -3.32 0.02
CA ILE A 36 -8.85 -2.72 -0.12
C ILE A 36 -9.75 -3.44 0.90
N ILE A 37 -9.77 -2.90 2.11
CA ILE A 37 -10.45 -3.54 3.24
C ILE A 37 -11.89 -3.05 3.29
N THR A 38 -12.84 -4.01 3.30
CA THR A 38 -14.27 -3.73 3.32
C THR A 38 -14.93 -4.26 4.59
N LYS A 39 -15.91 -3.51 5.10
CA LYS A 39 -16.80 -3.86 6.21
C LYS A 39 -18.15 -3.19 5.98
N ASP A 40 -19.21 -3.98 5.88
CA ASP A 40 -20.59 -3.47 5.73
C ASP A 40 -20.74 -2.39 4.63
N ASP A 41 -20.25 -2.69 3.41
CA ASP A 41 -20.23 -1.79 2.25
C ASP A 41 -19.41 -0.49 2.41
N LYS A 42 -18.58 -0.42 3.44
CA LYS A 42 -17.62 0.67 3.65
C LYS A 42 -16.20 0.20 3.35
N TYR A 43 -15.33 1.15 3.07
CA TYR A 43 -13.92 0.96 2.75
C TYR A 43 -13.05 1.61 3.81
N LEU A 44 -12.04 0.88 4.28
CA LEU A 44 -11.05 1.42 5.21
C LEU A 44 -10.08 2.33 4.46
N VAL A 45 -9.97 3.56 4.93
CA VAL A 45 -8.98 4.53 4.44
C VAL A 45 -8.11 5.02 5.58
N GLN A 46 -6.91 5.46 5.24
CA GLN A 46 -5.88 5.93 6.15
C GLN A 46 -5.49 7.35 5.78
N ASN A 47 -5.43 8.23 6.78
CA ASN A 47 -4.87 9.56 6.65
C ASN A 47 -3.61 9.69 7.50
N ILE A 48 -2.53 10.17 6.91
CA ILE A 48 -1.31 10.51 7.64
C ILE A 48 -1.51 11.92 8.24
N GLU A 49 -1.32 12.07 9.55
CA GLU A 49 -1.51 13.37 10.23
C GLU A 49 -0.72 14.49 9.53
N GLY A 50 -1.40 15.60 9.23
CA GLY A 50 -0.84 16.74 8.50
C GLY A 50 -0.85 16.61 6.97
N LYS A 51 -1.45 15.54 6.42
CA LYS A 51 -1.71 15.40 4.97
C LYS A 51 -3.20 15.65 4.68
N ASP A 52 -3.46 16.21 3.52
CA ASP A 52 -4.80 16.51 3.00
C ASP A 52 -5.37 15.42 2.07
N TYR A 53 -4.68 14.29 1.97
CA TYR A 53 -5.10 13.14 1.18
C TYR A 53 -5.17 11.87 2.04
N PHE A 54 -5.86 10.87 1.48
CA PHE A 54 -6.00 9.54 2.05
C PHE A 54 -5.26 8.50 1.20
N VAL A 55 -4.89 7.40 1.82
CA VAL A 55 -4.34 6.21 1.17
C VAL A 55 -5.02 4.95 1.73
N LEU A 56 -4.71 3.80 1.15
CA LEU A 56 -5.14 2.50 1.68
C LEU A 56 -4.01 1.90 2.54
N PRO A 57 -4.35 1.08 3.56
CA PRO A 57 -3.37 0.40 4.40
C PRO A 57 -2.54 -0.60 3.60
N GLY A 58 -1.28 -0.79 4.00
CA GLY A 58 -0.35 -1.71 3.38
C GLY A 58 1.08 -1.20 3.35
N GLY A 59 2.03 -2.07 3.01
CA GLY A 59 3.44 -1.76 3.10
C GLY A 59 4.32 -2.44 2.08
N HIS A 60 5.63 -2.38 2.30
CA HIS A 60 6.60 -2.96 1.39
C HIS A 60 6.67 -4.48 1.55
N VAL A 61 6.81 -5.17 0.43
CA VAL A 61 7.22 -6.57 0.43
C VAL A 61 8.68 -6.65 0.89
N ARG A 62 9.00 -7.59 1.77
CA ARG A 62 10.37 -7.82 2.24
C ARG A 62 11.09 -8.81 1.33
N ALA A 63 12.42 -8.69 1.23
CA ALA A 63 13.22 -9.62 0.44
C ALA A 63 13.07 -11.06 0.97
N GLY A 64 12.71 -12.00 0.07
CA GLY A 64 12.41 -13.38 0.43
C GLY A 64 10.98 -13.64 0.92
N GLU A 65 10.15 -12.60 1.05
CA GLU A 65 8.74 -12.70 1.38
C GLU A 65 7.89 -12.73 0.10
N ASN A 66 6.87 -13.57 0.04
CA ASN A 66 5.87 -13.47 -1.03
C ASN A 66 4.79 -12.43 -0.69
N SER A 67 4.08 -11.94 -1.71
CA SER A 67 3.12 -10.86 -1.56
C SER A 67 1.94 -11.20 -0.65
N ASP A 68 1.48 -12.46 -0.62
CA ASP A 68 0.39 -12.88 0.27
C ASP A 68 0.81 -12.78 1.75
N ASN A 69 2.03 -13.25 2.07
CA ASN A 69 2.58 -13.15 3.42
C ASN A 69 2.86 -11.71 3.82
N ALA A 70 3.36 -10.89 2.89
CA ALA A 70 3.53 -9.46 3.11
C ALA A 70 2.19 -8.78 3.47
N LEU A 71 1.12 -9.09 2.73
CA LEU A 71 -0.21 -8.57 3.01
C LEU A 71 -0.69 -8.96 4.41
N ILE A 72 -0.60 -10.25 4.77
CA ILE A 72 -1.00 -10.76 6.08
C ILE A 72 -0.25 -10.03 7.19
N ARG A 73 1.06 -9.85 7.04
CA ARG A 73 1.91 -9.15 8.01
C ARG A 73 1.51 -7.67 8.12
N GLU A 74 1.41 -6.94 7.00
CA GLU A 74 1.07 -5.50 7.01
C GLU A 74 -0.31 -5.25 7.62
N ILE A 75 -1.31 -6.07 7.26
CA ILE A 75 -2.66 -5.93 7.83
C ILE A 75 -2.66 -6.25 9.33
N LYS A 76 -1.85 -7.21 9.78
CA LYS A 76 -1.68 -7.49 11.21
C LYS A 76 -0.99 -6.34 11.94
N GLU A 77 0.07 -5.76 11.35
CA GLU A 77 0.85 -4.66 11.93
C GLU A 77 0.03 -3.37 12.01
N GLU A 78 -0.68 -2.98 10.93
CA GLU A 78 -1.37 -1.69 10.84
C GLU A 78 -2.84 -1.70 11.32
N VAL A 79 -3.56 -2.79 11.04
CA VAL A 79 -5.02 -2.89 11.29
C VAL A 79 -5.33 -3.75 12.52
N GLU A 80 -4.35 -4.49 13.02
CA GLU A 80 -4.43 -5.37 14.19
C GLU A 80 -5.42 -6.54 14.04
N ILE A 81 -5.65 -7.02 12.81
CA ILE A 81 -6.49 -8.19 12.54
C ILE A 81 -5.67 -9.33 11.95
N ASP A 82 -6.09 -10.56 12.25
CA ASP A 82 -5.55 -11.77 11.65
C ASP A 82 -6.39 -12.13 10.42
N ILE A 83 -5.74 -12.15 9.25
CA ILE A 83 -6.32 -12.63 8.00
C ILE A 83 -5.58 -13.87 7.50
N MET A 84 -6.28 -14.74 6.80
CA MET A 84 -5.74 -15.92 6.16
C MET A 84 -5.93 -15.81 4.64
N LYS A 85 -5.32 -16.70 3.88
CA LYS A 85 -5.34 -16.64 2.41
C LYS A 85 -6.73 -16.68 1.79
N GLU A 86 -7.68 -17.32 2.43
CA GLU A 86 -9.09 -17.38 2.03
C GLU A 86 -9.87 -16.08 2.27
N ASP A 87 -9.34 -15.17 3.09
CA ASP A 87 -10.01 -13.91 3.42
C ASP A 87 -9.77 -12.82 2.38
N PHE A 88 -8.86 -13.02 1.43
CA PHE A 88 -8.51 -12.00 0.46
C PHE A 88 -8.29 -12.55 -0.94
N LYS A 89 -8.44 -11.68 -1.93
CA LYS A 89 -8.11 -11.97 -3.32
C LYS A 89 -7.39 -10.81 -3.98
N LEU A 90 -6.41 -11.10 -4.83
CA LEU A 90 -5.78 -10.10 -5.69
C LEU A 90 -6.83 -9.57 -6.69
N VAL A 91 -6.97 -8.24 -6.77
CA VAL A 91 -7.92 -7.57 -7.67
C VAL A 91 -7.26 -6.58 -8.62
N CYS A 92 -6.05 -6.11 -8.30
CA CYS A 92 -5.35 -5.19 -9.19
C CYS A 92 -3.83 -5.31 -9.05
N TYR A 93 -3.17 -5.27 -10.19
CA TYR A 93 -1.74 -5.02 -10.34
C TYR A 93 -1.58 -3.60 -10.88
N HIS A 94 -0.93 -2.73 -10.15
CA HIS A 94 -0.78 -1.32 -10.48
C HIS A 94 0.67 -0.94 -10.64
N GLU A 95 0.99 -0.33 -11.78
CA GLU A 95 2.27 0.34 -12.03
C GLU A 95 2.06 1.84 -11.94
N ASN A 96 2.66 2.48 -10.95
CA ASN A 96 2.50 3.91 -10.71
C ASN A 96 3.83 4.61 -10.86
N ILE A 97 3.94 5.48 -11.87
CA ILE A 97 5.17 6.19 -12.19
C ILE A 97 4.88 7.69 -12.19
N TYR A 98 5.57 8.43 -11.33
CA TYR A 98 5.39 9.87 -11.23
C TYR A 98 6.69 10.59 -10.85
N GLN A 99 6.72 11.90 -11.04
CA GLN A 99 7.84 12.73 -10.64
C GLN A 99 7.59 13.40 -9.30
N LYS A 100 8.54 13.30 -8.38
CA LYS A 100 8.53 13.95 -7.07
C LYS A 100 9.93 14.45 -6.73
N ASN A 101 10.07 15.74 -6.42
CA ASN A 101 11.34 16.34 -5.98
C ASN A 101 12.54 16.00 -6.89
N ASN A 102 12.40 16.13 -8.22
CA ASN A 102 13.39 15.77 -9.23
C ASN A 102 13.76 14.28 -9.29
N ARG A 103 13.04 13.41 -8.61
CA ARG A 103 13.17 11.96 -8.68
C ARG A 103 11.98 11.35 -9.42
N ILE A 104 12.20 10.18 -9.98
CA ILE A 104 11.15 9.38 -10.61
C ILE A 104 10.81 8.26 -9.62
N GLU A 105 9.62 8.33 -9.10
CA GLU A 105 9.03 7.29 -8.27
C GLU A 105 8.43 6.23 -9.19
N HIS A 106 8.81 4.98 -9.01
CA HIS A 106 8.26 3.84 -9.72
C HIS A 106 7.78 2.79 -8.72
N TRP A 107 6.48 2.66 -8.60
CA TRP A 107 5.83 1.80 -7.64
C TRP A 107 5.15 0.64 -8.35
N ILE A 108 5.45 -0.57 -7.92
CA ILE A 108 4.67 -1.77 -8.22
C ILE A 108 3.82 -2.06 -7.00
N GLU A 109 2.51 -2.08 -7.17
CA GLU A 109 1.56 -2.25 -6.09
C GLU A 109 0.56 -3.35 -6.44
N GLN A 110 0.39 -4.31 -5.54
CA GLN A 110 -0.61 -5.35 -5.64
C GLN A 110 -1.76 -5.03 -4.67
N TYR A 111 -2.96 -4.86 -5.19
CA TYR A 111 -4.15 -4.54 -4.41
C TYR A 111 -5.00 -5.78 -4.18
N TYR A 112 -5.31 -6.03 -2.93
CA TYR A 112 -6.08 -7.17 -2.49
C TYR A 112 -7.39 -6.71 -1.86
N LEU A 113 -8.51 -7.28 -2.30
CA LEU A 113 -9.82 -7.07 -1.66
C LEU A 113 -9.92 -7.99 -0.44
N ILE A 114 -10.24 -7.43 0.72
CA ILE A 114 -10.32 -8.11 2.02
C ILE A 114 -11.66 -7.77 2.65
N ASP A 115 -12.49 -8.77 2.97
CA ASP A 115 -13.72 -8.58 3.75
C ASP A 115 -13.44 -8.91 5.23
N VAL A 116 -13.53 -7.89 6.08
CA VAL A 116 -13.25 -8.03 7.52
C VAL A 116 -14.51 -8.15 8.38
N LYS A 117 -15.64 -8.48 7.77
CA LYS A 117 -16.90 -8.66 8.49
C LYS A 117 -16.73 -9.62 9.67
N GLY A 118 -17.09 -9.15 10.88
CA GLY A 118 -16.97 -9.91 12.12
C GLY A 118 -15.54 -10.02 12.67
N LYS A 119 -14.52 -9.50 11.99
CA LYS A 119 -13.12 -9.53 12.46
C LYS A 119 -12.65 -8.18 13.04
N LEU A 120 -13.32 -7.09 12.70
CA LEU A 120 -12.94 -5.74 13.11
C LEU A 120 -14.17 -4.98 13.65
N GLU A 121 -14.17 -4.68 14.93
CA GLU A 121 -15.26 -3.95 15.60
C GLU A 121 -15.08 -2.42 15.51
N LYS A 122 -13.81 -1.95 15.41
CA LYS A 122 -13.48 -0.52 15.35
C LYS A 122 -13.97 0.10 14.04
N ASP A 123 -14.50 1.32 14.12
CA ASP A 123 -14.85 2.13 12.93
C ASP A 123 -13.82 3.23 12.67
N ASN A 124 -13.17 3.72 13.72
CA ASN A 124 -12.10 4.72 13.65
C ASN A 124 -11.07 4.45 14.73
N TRP A 125 -9.79 4.63 14.41
CA TRP A 125 -8.70 4.60 15.39
C TRP A 125 -7.47 5.31 14.84
N SER A 126 -6.47 5.49 15.71
CA SER A 126 -5.16 6.00 15.31
C SER A 126 -4.07 5.00 15.69
N TYR A 127 -3.04 4.96 14.89
CA TYR A 127 -1.84 4.15 15.09
C TYR A 127 -0.60 5.06 15.03
N ILE A 128 0.38 4.80 15.88
CA ILE A 128 1.66 5.49 15.85
C ILE A 128 2.70 4.58 15.19
N GLU A 129 3.11 4.95 13.99
CA GLU A 129 4.16 4.26 13.26
C GLU A 129 5.53 4.86 13.61
N HIS A 130 6.49 4.00 13.95
CA HIS A 130 7.88 4.36 14.14
C HIS A 130 8.69 3.87 12.95
N ASP A 131 9.05 4.74 12.04
CA ASP A 131 9.84 4.45 10.85
C ASP A 131 11.21 5.14 10.94
N ILE A 132 12.15 4.74 10.08
CA ILE A 132 13.49 5.36 9.95
C ILE A 132 13.37 6.86 9.69
N ASP A 133 12.32 7.30 8.99
CA ASP A 133 12.03 8.70 8.65
C ASP A 133 11.35 9.48 9.80
N GLY A 134 11.09 8.84 10.95
CA GLY A 134 10.49 9.46 12.13
C GLY A 134 9.19 8.81 12.59
N VAL A 135 8.48 9.52 13.48
CA VAL A 135 7.20 9.09 14.04
C VAL A 135 6.07 9.70 13.20
N LYS A 136 5.14 8.84 12.75
CA LYS A 136 3.95 9.24 12.01
C LYS A 136 2.71 8.80 12.77
N LYS A 137 1.70 9.64 12.84
CA LYS A 137 0.38 9.23 13.31
C LYS A 137 -0.51 8.95 12.12
N LEU A 138 -1.04 7.77 12.06
CA LEU A 138 -1.93 7.27 11.03
C LEU A 138 -3.34 7.22 11.62
N ASN A 139 -4.31 7.84 10.94
CA ASN A 139 -5.70 7.84 11.36
C ASN A 139 -6.51 6.99 10.38
N TYR A 140 -7.16 5.96 10.88
CA TYR A 140 -7.98 5.03 10.10
C TYR A 140 -9.46 5.33 10.28
N MET A 141 -10.22 5.22 9.20
CA MET A 141 -11.67 5.36 9.22
C MET A 141 -12.33 4.55 8.11
N PHE A 142 -13.51 4.03 8.39
CA PHE A 142 -14.37 3.45 7.36
C PHE A 142 -15.23 4.51 6.73
N VAL A 143 -15.22 4.57 5.39
CA VAL A 143 -16.02 5.50 4.59
C VAL A 143 -16.92 4.70 3.62
N ASN A 144 -18.15 5.17 3.44
CA ASN A 144 -19.01 4.61 2.39
C ASN A 144 -18.61 5.15 1.01
N LYS A 145 -19.27 4.67 -0.03
CA LYS A 145 -18.93 5.07 -1.41
C LYS A 145 -19.13 6.56 -1.68
N GLU A 146 -20.18 7.17 -1.13
CA GLU A 146 -20.47 8.60 -1.30
C GLU A 146 -19.42 9.49 -0.61
N GLU A 147 -18.94 9.05 0.56
CA GLU A 147 -17.85 9.71 1.29
C GLU A 147 -16.52 9.52 0.56
N LEU A 148 -16.27 8.31 0.03
CA LEU A 148 -15.08 8.01 -0.76
C LEU A 148 -14.98 8.90 -2.00
N GLU A 149 -16.09 9.20 -2.67
CA GLU A 149 -16.12 10.11 -3.83
C GLU A 149 -15.64 11.52 -3.48
N LYS A 150 -15.86 11.98 -2.25
CA LYS A 150 -15.56 13.36 -1.78
C LYS A 150 -14.14 13.53 -1.26
N ILE A 151 -13.50 12.48 -0.79
CA ILE A 151 -12.13 12.54 -0.26
C ILE A 151 -11.07 12.41 -1.36
N ASP A 152 -9.88 12.94 -1.14
CA ASP A 152 -8.73 12.78 -2.04
C ASP A 152 -7.99 11.48 -1.73
N LEU A 153 -8.53 10.33 -2.18
CA LEU A 153 -7.85 9.04 -2.07
C LEU A 153 -6.80 8.89 -3.18
N LYS A 154 -5.58 8.56 -2.80
CA LYS A 154 -4.46 8.30 -3.71
C LYS A 154 -4.09 6.81 -3.78
N PRO A 155 -3.67 6.34 -4.98
CA PRO A 155 -3.74 7.02 -6.27
C PRO A 155 -5.17 7.10 -6.83
N LEU A 156 -5.46 8.10 -7.66
CA LEU A 156 -6.79 8.33 -8.21
C LEU A 156 -7.33 7.12 -8.99
N SER A 157 -6.48 6.45 -9.76
CA SER A 157 -6.85 5.25 -10.53
C SER A 157 -7.39 4.11 -9.65
N ILE A 158 -6.90 3.97 -8.43
CA ILE A 158 -7.39 2.99 -7.46
C ILE A 158 -8.70 3.45 -6.81
N LYS A 159 -8.85 4.75 -6.53
CA LYS A 159 -10.14 5.31 -6.12
C LYS A 159 -11.23 5.00 -7.16
N GLU A 160 -10.94 5.23 -8.45
CA GLU A 160 -11.85 4.93 -9.55
C GLU A 160 -12.19 3.44 -9.66
N LEU A 161 -11.21 2.55 -9.47
CA LEU A 161 -11.44 1.11 -9.41
C LEU A 161 -12.40 0.74 -8.28
N ILE A 162 -12.20 1.28 -7.08
CA ILE A 162 -13.07 1.02 -5.92
C ILE A 162 -14.50 1.54 -6.18
N ILE A 163 -14.63 2.75 -6.71
CA ILE A 163 -15.93 3.35 -7.03
C ILE A 163 -16.67 2.53 -8.09
N SER A 164 -15.96 2.00 -9.08
CA SER A 164 -16.56 1.13 -10.11
C SER A 164 -17.10 -0.19 -9.54
N GLY A 165 -16.47 -0.70 -8.45
CA GLY A 165 -16.78 -2.00 -7.86
C GLY A 165 -16.41 -3.20 -8.75
N ASN A 166 -15.62 -2.98 -9.80
CA ASN A 166 -15.25 -4.03 -10.74
C ASN A 166 -14.05 -4.86 -10.21
N PHE A 167 -14.35 -5.76 -9.28
CA PHE A 167 -13.38 -6.68 -8.69
C PHE A 167 -13.53 -8.12 -9.19
N LYS A 168 -14.24 -8.33 -10.31
CA LYS A 168 -14.47 -9.68 -10.84
C LYS A 168 -13.20 -10.33 -11.35
N ASP A 169 -12.46 -9.58 -12.15
CA ASP A 169 -11.19 -9.99 -12.75
C ASP A 169 -10.04 -9.15 -12.19
N ILE A 170 -8.81 -9.65 -12.32
CA ILE A 170 -7.63 -8.88 -11.94
C ILE A 170 -7.41 -7.78 -12.97
N SER A 171 -7.41 -6.53 -12.52
CA SER A 171 -7.11 -5.37 -13.34
C SER A 171 -5.59 -5.13 -13.40
N HIS A 172 -5.07 -4.79 -14.58
CA HIS A 172 -3.72 -4.24 -14.72
C HIS A 172 -3.86 -2.75 -15.05
N ILE A 173 -3.44 -1.89 -14.14
CA ILE A 173 -3.53 -0.43 -14.28
C ILE A 173 -2.12 0.15 -14.37
N ILE A 174 -1.89 1.00 -15.37
CA ILE A 174 -0.64 1.74 -15.54
C ILE A 174 -0.95 3.24 -15.40
N SER A 175 -0.38 3.88 -14.38
CA SER A 175 -0.47 5.31 -14.13
C SER A 175 0.90 5.95 -14.36
N ASP A 176 1.15 6.49 -15.55
CA ASP A 176 2.38 7.19 -15.87
C ASP A 176 2.12 8.71 -15.94
N GLN A 177 2.53 9.41 -14.89
CA GLN A 177 2.30 10.86 -14.73
C GLN A 177 3.57 11.70 -14.98
N ARG A 178 4.63 11.12 -15.57
CA ARG A 178 5.90 11.83 -15.82
C ARG A 178 5.77 12.99 -16.81
N ASN A 179 4.83 12.90 -17.75
CA ASN A 179 4.64 13.85 -18.83
C ASN A 179 3.40 14.75 -18.68
N ILE A 180 2.69 14.68 -17.56
CA ILE A 180 1.56 15.58 -17.30
C ILE A 180 2.16 16.95 -16.93
N LYS A 181 2.22 17.86 -17.90
CA LYS A 181 2.54 19.27 -17.62
C LYS A 181 1.48 19.83 -16.68
N LYS A 182 1.92 20.29 -15.51
CA LYS A 182 1.09 21.06 -14.59
C LYS A 182 0.74 22.42 -15.19
#